data_b76841bf1d55321c212fc36df041f430
#
_entry.id   b76841bf1d55321c212fc36df041f430
#
_cell.length_a   1.000
_cell.length_b   1.000
_cell.length_c   1.000
_cell.angle_alpha   90.00
_cell.angle_beta   90.00
_cell.angle_gamma   90.00
#
_symmetry.space_group_name_H-M   'P 1'
#
loop_
_entity.id
_entity.type
_entity.pdbx_description
1 polymer ?
#
loop_
_entity_poly.entity_id
_entity_poly.type
_entity_poly.pdbx_seq_one_letter_code
_entity_poly.pdbx_strand_id
1 'polypeptide(L)'
;GINLKIIKQVAEGIKQNAPNAFVICITNPLDVMVMAFQKFSGLPANKVVGMAGILDSSRFKLFLSLELNIPVKEIDTMVMGGHGDTMVPMPRFTKVSGKPLLDLVKEGKISQERLEEINQRTRDGGAEIVKYLEKGSAFYAPAASGVQMAEAYLNDEKKLLPCAIQL
;
A
#
# COMPACT_ATOMS: atom_id res chain seq x y z
N GLY A 1 3.73 -1.97 -22.85
CA GLY A 1 2.36 -1.45 -22.76
C GLY A 1 2.34 0.09 -22.71
N ILE A 2 1.14 0.68 -22.75
CA ILE A 2 0.96 2.15 -22.78
C ILE A 2 1.59 2.82 -21.55
N ASN A 3 1.30 2.32 -20.35
CA ASN A 3 1.82 2.89 -19.11
C ASN A 3 3.35 2.92 -19.06
N LEU A 4 4.02 1.92 -19.62
CA LEU A 4 5.49 1.89 -19.67
C LEU A 4 6.06 3.02 -20.53
N LYS A 5 5.39 3.38 -21.63
CA LYS A 5 5.81 4.51 -22.49
C LYS A 5 5.64 5.83 -21.74
N ILE A 6 4.51 5.99 -21.03
CA ILE A 6 4.24 7.19 -20.22
C ILE A 6 5.26 7.31 -19.09
N ILE A 7 5.50 6.25 -18.33
CA ILE A 7 6.50 6.22 -17.25
C ILE A 7 7.90 6.59 -17.76
N LYS A 8 8.28 6.10 -18.95
CA LYS A 8 9.56 6.47 -19.55
C LYS A 8 9.65 7.98 -19.78
N GLN A 9 8.65 8.59 -20.42
CA GLN A 9 8.62 10.03 -20.67
C GLN A 9 8.68 10.86 -19.39
N VAL A 10 7.89 10.47 -18.37
CA VAL A 10 7.88 11.14 -17.06
C VAL A 10 9.22 11.01 -16.36
N ALA A 11 9.83 9.82 -16.38
CA ALA A 11 11.13 9.58 -15.76
C ALA A 11 12.25 10.40 -16.41
N GLU A 12 12.25 10.48 -17.74
CA GLU A 12 13.19 11.32 -18.50
C GLU A 12 13.00 12.81 -18.17
N GLY A 13 11.74 13.27 -18.08
CA GLY A 13 11.43 14.65 -17.70
C GLY A 13 11.86 14.99 -16.27
N ILE A 14 11.66 14.10 -15.32
CA ILE A 14 12.10 14.28 -13.92
C ILE A 14 13.62 14.28 -13.84
N LYS A 15 14.29 13.37 -14.53
CA LYS A 15 15.75 13.34 -14.61
C LYS A 15 16.33 14.66 -15.07
N GLN A 16 15.72 15.29 -16.07
CA GLN A 16 16.20 16.53 -16.65
C GLN A 16 15.89 17.77 -15.80
N ASN A 17 14.70 17.84 -15.21
CA ASN A 17 14.18 19.05 -14.59
C ASN A 17 14.15 19.00 -13.06
N ALA A 18 14.18 17.81 -12.44
CA ALA A 18 14.10 17.62 -10.99
C ALA A 18 14.94 16.41 -10.52
N PRO A 19 16.26 16.38 -10.80
CA PRO A 19 17.10 15.20 -10.54
C PRO A 19 17.26 14.85 -9.06
N ASN A 20 16.89 15.74 -8.16
CA ASN A 20 16.96 15.52 -6.71
C ASN A 20 15.59 15.20 -6.07
N ALA A 21 14.54 15.08 -6.88
CA ALA A 21 13.20 14.81 -6.38
C ALA A 21 13.11 13.43 -5.69
N PHE A 22 12.29 13.36 -4.64
CA PHE A 22 11.76 12.10 -4.14
C PHE A 22 10.49 11.75 -4.91
N VAL A 23 10.43 10.56 -5.47
CA VAL A 23 9.35 10.14 -6.37
C VAL A 23 8.49 9.07 -5.73
N ILE A 24 7.18 9.33 -5.64
CA ILE A 24 6.18 8.36 -5.21
C ILE A 24 5.38 7.94 -6.45
N CYS A 25 5.61 6.73 -6.94
CA CYS A 25 4.89 6.16 -8.07
C CYS A 25 3.56 5.57 -7.60
N ILE A 26 2.47 5.88 -8.32
CA ILE A 26 1.12 5.33 -8.04
C ILE A 26 0.58 4.54 -9.25
N THR A 27 1.29 4.58 -10.38
CA THR A 27 0.86 3.98 -11.64
C THR A 27 0.92 2.45 -11.62
N ASN A 28 -0.17 1.80 -12.03
CA ASN A 28 -0.26 0.35 -12.12
C ASN A 28 0.19 -0.19 -13.51
N PRO A 29 0.69 -1.43 -13.57
CA PRO A 29 1.02 -2.33 -12.46
C PRO A 29 2.22 -1.83 -11.65
N LEU A 30 2.01 -1.56 -10.37
CA LEU A 30 2.88 -0.71 -9.55
C LEU A 30 4.33 -1.20 -9.50
N ASP A 31 4.56 -2.45 -9.12
CA ASP A 31 5.92 -2.97 -8.92
C ASP A 31 6.76 -2.84 -10.20
N VAL A 32 6.16 -3.15 -11.36
CA VAL A 32 6.80 -3.00 -12.66
C VAL A 32 7.06 -1.53 -13.01
N MET A 33 6.12 -0.64 -12.69
CA MET A 33 6.26 0.79 -13.01
C MET A 33 7.30 1.48 -12.14
N VAL A 34 7.41 1.12 -10.87
CA VAL A 34 8.47 1.61 -9.97
C VAL A 34 9.85 1.20 -10.49
N MET A 35 10.04 -0.08 -10.83
CA MET A 35 11.29 -0.58 -11.40
C MET A 35 11.64 0.12 -12.72
N ALA A 36 10.65 0.27 -13.61
CA ALA A 36 10.83 0.95 -14.89
C ALA A 36 11.19 2.42 -14.69
N PHE A 37 10.50 3.11 -13.79
CA PHE A 37 10.76 4.52 -13.48
C PHE A 37 12.20 4.70 -13.00
N GLN A 38 12.62 3.90 -12.02
CA GLN A 38 13.98 3.98 -11.49
C GLN A 38 15.03 3.73 -12.58
N LYS A 39 14.82 2.70 -13.42
CA LYS A 39 15.72 2.39 -14.53
C LYS A 39 15.82 3.52 -15.54
N PHE A 40 14.72 4.15 -15.92
CA PHE A 40 14.71 5.23 -16.92
C PHE A 40 15.21 6.56 -16.37
N SER A 41 14.86 6.88 -15.13
CA SER A 41 15.32 8.13 -14.49
C SER A 41 16.78 8.07 -14.09
N GLY A 42 17.30 6.90 -13.74
CA GLY A 42 18.63 6.75 -13.13
C GLY A 42 18.77 7.38 -11.76
N LEU A 43 17.64 7.73 -11.10
CA LEU A 43 17.65 8.22 -9.72
C LEU A 43 18.09 7.11 -8.75
N PRO A 44 18.70 7.45 -7.60
CA PRO A 44 19.04 6.47 -6.58
C PRO A 44 17.80 5.68 -6.10
N ALA A 45 17.98 4.40 -5.75
CA ALA A 45 16.89 3.53 -5.34
C ALA A 45 16.09 4.10 -4.15
N ASN A 46 16.76 4.76 -3.20
CA ASN A 46 16.12 5.41 -2.05
C ASN A 46 15.35 6.70 -2.38
N LYS A 47 15.32 7.12 -3.64
CA LYS A 47 14.55 8.28 -4.12
C LYS A 47 13.32 7.89 -4.95
N VAL A 48 13.12 6.62 -5.23
CA VAL A 48 11.99 6.13 -6.03
C VAL A 48 11.27 5.05 -5.26
N VAL A 49 10.05 5.35 -4.85
CA VAL A 49 9.20 4.41 -4.10
C VAL A 49 7.83 4.30 -4.76
N GLY A 50 7.13 3.21 -4.48
CA GLY A 50 5.75 2.99 -4.94
C GLY A 50 4.76 3.00 -3.79
N MET A 51 3.63 3.69 -3.96
CA MET A 51 2.52 3.67 -3.03
C MET A 51 1.77 2.34 -3.18
N ALA A 52 1.93 1.46 -2.20
CA ALA A 52 1.41 0.09 -2.19
C ALA A 52 0.91 -0.31 -0.81
N GLY A 53 1.79 -0.85 0.02
CA GLY A 53 1.45 -1.45 1.29
C GLY A 53 0.76 -0.51 2.27
N ILE A 54 0.97 0.79 2.21
CA ILE A 54 0.24 1.77 3.03
C ILE A 54 -1.26 1.74 2.72
N LEU A 55 -1.64 1.67 1.43
CA LEU A 55 -3.03 1.53 1.01
C LEU A 55 -3.58 0.15 1.39
N ASP A 56 -2.85 -0.91 1.11
CA ASP A 56 -3.27 -2.28 1.39
C ASP A 56 -3.43 -2.52 2.90
N SER A 57 -2.52 -1.96 3.70
CA SER A 57 -2.62 -1.98 5.16
C SER A 57 -3.85 -1.22 5.67
N SER A 58 -4.21 -0.10 5.03
CA SER A 58 -5.41 0.66 5.41
C SER A 58 -6.71 -0.13 5.17
N ARG A 59 -6.76 -0.93 4.10
CA ARG A 59 -7.89 -1.83 3.81
C ARG A 59 -7.97 -2.94 4.84
N PHE A 60 -6.85 -3.61 5.13
CA PHE A 60 -6.79 -4.66 6.16
C PHE A 60 -7.22 -4.11 7.53
N LYS A 61 -6.72 -2.95 7.89
CA LYS A 61 -7.10 -2.21 9.10
C LYS A 61 -8.61 -1.94 9.16
N LEU A 62 -9.20 -1.47 8.06
CA LEU A 62 -10.63 -1.21 7.97
C LEU A 62 -11.46 -2.49 8.17
N PHE A 63 -11.09 -3.58 7.51
CA PHE A 63 -11.85 -4.83 7.61
C PHE A 63 -11.78 -5.44 9.01
N LEU A 64 -10.63 -5.37 9.67
CA LEU A 64 -10.50 -5.75 11.09
C LEU A 64 -11.30 -4.83 12.01
N SER A 65 -11.31 -3.52 11.75
CA SER A 65 -12.10 -2.54 12.50
C SER A 65 -13.59 -2.85 12.45
N LEU A 66 -14.12 -3.14 11.27
CA LEU A 66 -15.52 -3.51 11.09
C LEU A 66 -15.88 -4.83 11.77
N GLU A 67 -15.02 -5.83 11.67
CA GLU A 67 -15.24 -7.15 12.27
C GLU A 67 -15.22 -7.11 13.80
N LEU A 68 -14.25 -6.42 14.37
CA LEU A 68 -14.05 -6.37 15.81
C LEU A 68 -14.80 -5.23 16.50
N ASN A 69 -15.47 -4.36 15.73
CA ASN A 69 -16.11 -3.14 16.20
C ASN A 69 -15.17 -2.25 17.04
N ILE A 70 -13.95 -2.06 16.55
CA ILE A 70 -12.89 -1.29 17.20
C ILE A 70 -12.47 -0.15 16.27
N PRO A 71 -12.21 1.07 16.76
CA PRO A 71 -11.78 2.18 15.92
C PRO A 71 -10.50 1.86 15.13
N VAL A 72 -10.46 2.24 13.86
CA VAL A 72 -9.32 2.02 12.94
C VAL A 72 -8.00 2.50 13.54
N LYS A 73 -8.01 3.60 14.30
CA LYS A 73 -6.82 4.17 14.95
C LYS A 73 -6.19 3.27 16.02
N GLU A 74 -6.94 2.32 16.54
CA GLU A 74 -6.46 1.36 17.54
C GLU A 74 -5.89 0.08 16.92
N ILE A 75 -5.88 0.00 15.59
CA ILE A 75 -5.35 -1.16 14.87
C ILE A 75 -4.01 -0.77 14.23
N ASP A 76 -2.96 -1.44 14.64
CA ASP A 76 -1.64 -1.37 14.04
C ASP A 76 -1.38 -2.62 13.23
N THR A 77 -1.17 -2.48 11.91
CA THR A 77 -1.03 -3.60 11.00
C THR A 77 -0.17 -3.26 9.80
N MET A 78 0.29 -4.29 9.12
CA MET A 78 1.11 -4.18 7.93
C MET A 78 0.70 -5.22 6.89
N VAL A 79 0.65 -4.78 5.62
CA VAL A 79 0.54 -5.65 4.45
C VAL A 79 1.80 -5.48 3.62
N MET A 80 2.42 -6.57 3.27
CA MET A 80 3.67 -6.69 2.53
C MET A 80 3.46 -7.45 1.22
N GLY A 81 4.54 -7.80 0.54
CA GLY A 81 4.49 -8.54 -0.73
C GLY A 81 4.20 -7.64 -1.93
N GLY A 82 3.85 -8.22 -3.06
CA GLY A 82 3.50 -7.49 -4.28
C GLY A 82 2.16 -6.75 -4.16
N HIS A 83 2.01 -5.67 -4.92
CA HIS A 83 0.74 -4.93 -4.94
C HIS A 83 -0.25 -5.60 -5.91
N GLY A 84 -1.00 -6.58 -5.42
CA GLY A 84 -1.94 -7.41 -6.17
C GLY A 84 -2.17 -8.75 -5.49
N ASP A 85 -2.36 -9.82 -6.28
CA ASP A 85 -2.67 -11.16 -5.78
C ASP A 85 -1.58 -11.75 -4.86
N THR A 86 -0.36 -11.23 -4.97
CA THR A 86 0.80 -11.67 -4.18
C THR A 86 1.00 -10.86 -2.90
N MET A 87 0.08 -9.98 -2.54
CA MET A 87 0.17 -9.27 -1.25
C MET A 87 -0.05 -10.21 -0.07
N VAL A 88 0.63 -9.91 1.01
CA VAL A 88 0.65 -10.72 2.23
C VAL A 88 0.22 -9.86 3.42
N PRO A 89 -1.06 -9.92 3.82
CA PRO A 89 -1.47 -9.40 5.12
C PRO A 89 -0.68 -10.09 6.25
N MET A 90 -0.31 -9.32 7.26
CA MET A 90 0.60 -9.79 8.31
C MET A 90 -0.09 -9.87 9.69
N PRO A 91 -1.01 -10.85 9.94
CA PRO A 91 -1.69 -10.99 11.22
C PRO A 91 -0.74 -11.14 12.41
N ARG A 92 0.45 -11.76 12.18
CA ARG A 92 1.48 -11.95 13.21
C ARG A 92 2.09 -10.63 13.72
N PHE A 93 2.07 -9.58 12.90
CA PHE A 93 2.57 -8.24 13.24
C PHE A 93 1.44 -7.26 13.52
N THR A 94 0.19 -7.75 13.55
CA THR A 94 -0.99 -6.92 13.78
C THR A 94 -1.33 -6.87 15.26
N LYS A 95 -1.59 -5.67 15.75
CA LYS A 95 -2.08 -5.40 17.11
C LYS A 95 -3.41 -4.66 17.05
N VAL A 96 -4.30 -4.98 17.97
CA VAL A 96 -5.60 -4.35 18.16
C VAL A 96 -5.67 -3.86 19.59
N SER A 97 -5.81 -2.54 19.79
CA SER A 97 -5.71 -1.90 21.11
C SER A 97 -4.48 -2.37 21.91
N GLY A 98 -3.33 -2.50 21.19
CA GLY A 98 -2.07 -2.96 21.77
C GLY A 98 -1.93 -4.47 21.95
N LYS A 99 -3.00 -5.27 21.77
CA LYS A 99 -2.99 -6.72 21.92
C LYS A 99 -2.71 -7.41 20.57
N PRO A 100 -1.86 -8.46 20.53
CA PRO A 100 -1.63 -9.22 19.32
C PRO A 100 -2.93 -9.80 18.73
N LEU A 101 -3.16 -9.65 17.44
CA LEU A 101 -4.36 -10.17 16.76
C LEU A 101 -4.53 -11.69 16.94
N LEU A 102 -3.42 -12.44 16.91
CA LEU A 102 -3.47 -13.89 17.09
C LEU A 102 -3.90 -14.32 18.50
N ASP A 103 -3.75 -13.45 19.51
CA ASP A 103 -4.29 -13.74 20.83
C ASP A 103 -5.81 -13.56 20.87
N LEU A 104 -6.35 -12.59 20.11
CA LEU A 104 -7.80 -12.45 19.92
C LEU A 104 -8.41 -13.67 19.21
N VAL A 105 -7.67 -14.27 18.29
CA VAL A 105 -8.06 -15.54 17.65
C VAL A 105 -8.14 -16.67 18.68
N LYS A 106 -7.12 -16.84 19.52
CA LYS A 106 -7.08 -17.85 20.59
C LYS A 106 -8.21 -17.66 21.61
N GLU A 107 -8.58 -16.42 21.87
CA GLU A 107 -9.69 -16.07 22.78
C GLU A 107 -11.08 -16.21 22.15
N GLY A 108 -11.17 -16.59 20.88
CA GLY A 108 -12.43 -16.74 20.17
C GLY A 108 -13.14 -15.41 19.85
N LYS A 109 -12.44 -14.26 19.92
CA LYS A 109 -12.98 -12.96 19.54
C LYS A 109 -13.17 -12.82 18.02
N ILE A 110 -12.34 -13.51 17.28
CA ILE A 110 -12.42 -13.70 15.82
C ILE A 110 -11.99 -15.13 15.51
N SER A 111 -12.71 -15.83 14.64
CA SER A 111 -12.29 -17.18 14.23
C SER A 111 -11.12 -17.11 13.24
N GLN A 112 -10.34 -18.21 13.17
CA GLN A 112 -9.27 -18.34 12.18
C GLN A 112 -9.82 -18.26 10.74
N GLU A 113 -10.97 -18.86 10.51
CA GLU A 113 -11.67 -18.86 9.23
C GLU A 113 -12.06 -17.43 8.83
N ARG A 114 -12.64 -16.67 9.75
CA ARG A 114 -13.02 -15.28 9.52
C ARG A 114 -11.82 -14.38 9.26
N LEU A 115 -10.72 -14.61 9.95
CA LEU A 115 -9.46 -13.89 9.69
C LEU A 115 -8.96 -14.16 8.27
N GLU A 116 -9.05 -15.40 7.77
CA GLU A 116 -8.61 -15.72 6.40
C GLU A 116 -9.54 -15.09 5.35
N GLU A 117 -10.85 -15.03 5.60
CA GLU A 117 -11.79 -14.27 4.74
C GLU A 117 -11.39 -12.79 4.65
N ILE A 118 -11.01 -12.17 5.77
CA ILE A 118 -10.54 -10.78 5.82
C ILE A 118 -9.21 -10.63 5.07
N ASN A 119 -8.28 -11.56 5.22
CA ASN A 119 -7.02 -11.58 4.46
C ASN A 119 -7.31 -11.62 2.95
N GLN A 120 -8.23 -12.50 2.53
CA GLN A 120 -8.60 -12.63 1.12
C GLN A 120 -9.29 -11.36 0.60
N ARG A 121 -10.24 -10.80 1.36
CA ARG A 121 -10.89 -9.54 1.00
C ARG A 121 -9.89 -8.38 0.89
N THR A 122 -8.83 -8.38 1.69
CA THR A 122 -7.76 -7.39 1.60
C THR A 122 -7.02 -7.51 0.26
N ARG A 123 -6.72 -8.73 -0.20
CA ARG A 123 -6.12 -8.99 -1.52
C ARG A 123 -7.02 -8.51 -2.65
N ASP A 124 -8.31 -8.73 -2.52
CA ASP A 124 -9.33 -8.40 -3.55
C ASP A 124 -9.81 -6.94 -3.47
N GLY A 125 -9.38 -6.17 -2.49
CA GLY A 125 -9.91 -4.84 -2.19
C GLY A 125 -9.85 -3.84 -3.35
N GLY A 126 -8.84 -3.93 -4.21
CA GLY A 126 -8.77 -3.12 -5.43
C GLY A 126 -9.85 -3.50 -6.45
N ALA A 127 -10.03 -4.79 -6.69
CA ALA A 127 -11.05 -5.32 -7.59
C ALA A 127 -12.47 -5.05 -7.08
N GLU A 128 -12.70 -5.14 -5.76
CA GLU A 128 -13.97 -4.80 -5.12
C GLU A 128 -14.39 -3.36 -5.44
N ILE A 129 -13.47 -2.40 -5.33
CA ILE A 129 -13.76 -0.99 -5.62
C ILE A 129 -14.03 -0.77 -7.12
N VAL A 130 -13.24 -1.37 -7.99
CA VAL A 130 -13.45 -1.28 -9.45
C VAL A 130 -14.83 -1.80 -9.84
N LYS A 131 -15.27 -2.88 -9.21
CA LYS A 131 -16.61 -3.45 -9.42
C LYS A 131 -17.73 -2.47 -9.05
N TYR A 132 -17.57 -1.70 -7.95
CA TYR A 132 -18.57 -0.71 -7.55
C TYR A 132 -18.54 0.56 -8.42
N LEU A 133 -17.37 0.94 -8.91
CA LEU A 133 -17.23 2.12 -9.77
C LEU A 133 -17.69 1.89 -11.22
N GLU A 134 -17.78 0.63 -11.65
CA GLU A 134 -18.08 0.20 -13.03
C GLU A 134 -17.10 0.73 -14.09
N LYS A 135 -16.58 1.93 -13.94
CA LYS A 135 -15.59 2.58 -14.82
C LYS A 135 -14.49 3.23 -14.00
N GLY A 136 -13.26 3.14 -14.49
CA GLY A 136 -12.08 3.74 -13.84
C GLY A 136 -11.46 2.85 -12.79
N SER A 137 -10.72 3.45 -11.86
CA SER A 137 -10.05 2.79 -10.74
C SER A 137 -10.23 3.58 -9.46
N ALA A 138 -9.92 2.97 -8.31
CA ALA A 138 -9.91 3.66 -7.02
C ALA A 138 -8.99 4.88 -7.08
N PHE A 139 -9.38 6.01 -6.51
CA PHE A 139 -8.59 7.24 -6.50
C PHE A 139 -8.56 7.96 -5.15
N TYR A 140 -9.61 7.98 -4.34
CA TYR A 140 -9.60 8.65 -3.05
C TYR A 140 -8.59 8.04 -2.07
N ALA A 141 -8.69 6.75 -1.79
CA ALA A 141 -7.79 6.08 -0.86
C ALA A 141 -6.34 6.01 -1.39
N PRO A 142 -6.08 5.74 -2.68
CA PRO A 142 -4.75 5.88 -3.27
C PRO A 142 -4.16 7.29 -3.13
N ALA A 143 -4.95 8.34 -3.38
CA ALA A 143 -4.51 9.73 -3.23
C ALA A 143 -4.17 10.04 -1.77
N ALA A 144 -5.03 9.69 -0.82
CA ALA A 144 -4.78 9.89 0.60
C ALA A 144 -3.52 9.15 1.08
N SER A 145 -3.31 7.91 0.60
CA SER A 145 -2.11 7.14 0.91
C SER A 145 -0.84 7.78 0.34
N GLY A 146 -0.89 8.31 -0.89
CA GLY A 146 0.22 9.03 -1.51
C GLY A 146 0.54 10.32 -0.76
N VAL A 147 -0.47 11.08 -0.34
CA VAL A 147 -0.30 12.30 0.50
C VAL A 147 0.34 11.95 1.83
N GLN A 148 -0.11 10.89 2.51
CA GLN A 148 0.49 10.45 3.78
C GLN A 148 1.98 10.10 3.64
N MET A 149 2.38 9.46 2.53
CA MET A 149 3.79 9.19 2.24
C MET A 149 4.58 10.48 2.00
N ALA A 150 3.99 11.44 1.26
CA ALA A 150 4.61 12.72 0.99
C ALA A 150 4.79 13.55 2.29
N GLU A 151 3.78 13.61 3.16
CA GLU A 151 3.86 14.26 4.46
C GLU A 151 4.94 13.65 5.35
N ALA A 152 5.00 12.31 5.43
CA ALA A 152 6.02 11.61 6.21
C ALA A 152 7.44 11.94 5.73
N TYR A 153 7.64 12.07 4.42
CA TYR A 153 8.92 12.44 3.84
C TYR A 153 9.25 13.92 4.06
N LEU A 154 8.33 14.83 3.74
CA LEU A 154 8.55 16.27 3.81
C LEU A 154 8.73 16.78 5.26
N ASN A 155 8.01 16.18 6.21
CA ASN A 155 8.08 16.55 7.63
C ASN A 155 9.11 15.74 8.42
N ASP A 156 9.86 14.84 7.75
CA ASP A 156 10.82 13.94 8.39
C ASP A 156 10.24 13.19 9.62
N GLU A 157 9.03 12.66 9.46
CA GLU A 157 8.26 12.08 10.56
C GLU A 157 8.81 10.77 11.12
N LYS A 158 9.84 10.18 10.48
CA LYS A 158 10.47 8.91 10.88
C LYS A 158 9.48 7.73 10.95
N LYS A 159 8.39 7.80 10.20
CA LYS A 159 7.38 6.71 10.12
C LYS A 159 7.90 5.53 9.32
N LEU A 160 7.64 4.34 9.84
CA LEU A 160 7.83 3.10 9.08
C LEU A 160 6.56 2.84 8.27
N LEU A 161 6.64 2.98 6.95
CA LEU A 161 5.53 2.80 6.03
C LEU A 161 5.88 1.72 4.99
N PRO A 162 5.00 0.72 4.77
CA PRO A 162 5.23 -0.26 3.72
C PRO A 162 5.03 0.36 2.34
N CYS A 163 6.00 0.21 1.46
CA CYS A 163 5.98 0.74 0.09
C CYS A 163 6.72 -0.20 -0.87
N ALA A 164 6.50 -0.05 -2.17
CA ALA A 164 7.30 -0.75 -3.16
C ALA A 164 8.66 -0.06 -3.31
N ILE A 165 9.73 -0.83 -3.18
CA ILE A 165 11.11 -0.38 -3.34
C ILE A 165 11.91 -1.39 -4.15
N GLN A 166 12.98 -0.95 -4.76
CA GLN A 166 14.00 -1.87 -5.28
C GLN A 166 14.93 -2.28 -4.13
N LEU A 167 15.10 -3.58 -3.96
CA LEU A 167 16.03 -4.20 -3.01
C LEU A 167 17.41 -4.39 -3.62
#